data_f265940f8f38430c32aa4eb0cdf134e1
#
_entry.id   f265940f8f38430c32aa4eb0cdf134e1
#
_cell.length_a   1.000
_cell.length_b   1.000
_cell.length_c   1.000
_cell.angle_alpha   90.00
_cell.angle_beta   90.00
_cell.angle_gamma   90.00
#
_symmetry.space_group_name_H-M   'P 1'
#
loop_
_entity.id
_entity.type
_entity.pdbx_description
1 polymer ?
#
loop_
_entity_poly.entity_id
_entity_poly.type
_entity_poly.pdbx_seq_one_letter_code
_entity_poly.pdbx_strand_id
1 'polypeptide(L)'
;MLKSEQDIEGGRLALENARLALMRAEQELIRARLSEENAKLSVKLSDQEVSIREENVGDTYIRSKINGIVISKAVEAGEVVGNGARLFEIINLKRVDIDVLVDEEDLSRIKVGVDVVFTSPSFPNERFVGSINRVAWSANPQNGMFPVFVHAENPGLRLRSGMSVKVYLTE
;
A
#
# COMPACT_ATOMS: atom_id res chain seq x y z
N MET A 1 12.73 29.06 -82.61
CA MET A 1 11.99 27.87 -82.12
C MET A 1 12.85 26.92 -81.27
N LEU A 2 14.06 26.57 -81.68
CA LEU A 2 14.91 25.64 -80.91
C LEU A 2 15.40 26.13 -79.53
N LYS A 3 15.56 27.46 -79.36
CA LYS A 3 16.06 28.04 -78.10
C LYS A 3 14.99 27.94 -76.95
N SER A 4 13.72 28.02 -77.30
CA SER A 4 12.64 27.94 -76.32
C SER A 4 12.36 26.49 -75.80
N GLU A 5 12.68 25.51 -76.64
CA GLU A 5 12.53 24.06 -76.19
C GLU A 5 13.69 23.68 -75.26
N GLN A 6 14.91 24.14 -75.53
CA GLN A 6 16.07 23.93 -74.65
C GLN A 6 15.87 24.59 -73.26
N ASP A 7 15.29 25.79 -73.23
CA ASP A 7 15.00 26.49 -71.96
C ASP A 7 13.93 25.79 -71.16
N ILE A 8 12.92 25.21 -71.81
CA ILE A 8 11.85 24.41 -71.16
C ILE A 8 12.40 23.07 -70.63
N GLU A 9 13.27 22.42 -71.39
CA GLU A 9 13.88 21.16 -71.01
C GLU A 9 14.88 21.36 -69.86
N GLY A 10 15.65 22.41 -69.83
CA GLY A 10 16.48 22.84 -68.70
C GLY A 10 15.68 23.14 -67.44
N GLY A 11 14.51 23.81 -67.57
CA GLY A 11 13.61 24.08 -66.49
C GLY A 11 13.00 22.81 -65.87
N ARG A 12 12.65 21.83 -66.72
CA ARG A 12 12.14 20.50 -66.26
C ARG A 12 13.20 19.74 -65.49
N LEU A 13 14.44 19.72 -66.00
CA LEU A 13 15.53 19.02 -65.29
C LEU A 13 15.85 19.69 -63.96
N ALA A 14 15.82 20.99 -63.87
CA ALA A 14 16.00 21.73 -62.61
C ALA A 14 14.89 21.43 -61.60
N LEU A 15 13.63 21.36 -62.05
CA LEU A 15 12.49 20.98 -61.20
C LEU A 15 12.61 19.55 -60.67
N GLU A 16 13.03 18.61 -61.53
CA GLU A 16 13.20 17.22 -61.14
C GLU A 16 14.32 17.05 -60.13
N ASN A 17 15.45 17.73 -60.34
CA ASN A 17 16.55 17.75 -59.38
C ASN A 17 16.15 18.39 -58.05
N ALA A 18 15.35 19.44 -58.05
CA ALA A 18 14.81 20.05 -56.84
C ALA A 18 13.87 19.10 -56.08
N ARG A 19 13.03 18.36 -56.82
CA ARG A 19 12.14 17.33 -56.18
C ARG A 19 12.96 16.19 -55.58
N LEU A 20 14.00 15.71 -56.25
CA LEU A 20 14.88 14.68 -55.70
C LEU A 20 15.63 15.18 -54.46
N ALA A 21 16.10 16.43 -54.47
CA ALA A 21 16.73 17.04 -53.31
C ALA A 21 15.74 17.15 -52.10
N LEU A 22 14.51 17.56 -52.41
CA LEU A 22 13.46 17.64 -51.39
C LEU A 22 13.17 16.25 -50.78
N MET A 23 12.97 15.22 -51.61
CA MET A 23 12.73 13.87 -51.12
C MET A 23 13.88 13.33 -50.26
N ARG A 24 15.14 13.63 -50.66
CA ARG A 24 16.32 13.26 -49.84
C ARG A 24 16.30 13.95 -48.48
N ALA A 25 16.01 15.23 -48.45
CA ALA A 25 15.93 16.01 -47.20
C ALA A 25 14.81 15.51 -46.29
N GLU A 26 13.65 15.17 -46.87
CA GLU A 26 12.55 14.56 -46.12
C GLU A 26 12.94 13.19 -45.53
N GLN A 27 13.64 12.35 -46.28
CA GLN A 27 14.13 11.06 -45.78
C GLN A 27 15.17 11.24 -44.67
N GLU A 28 16.06 12.21 -44.78
CA GLU A 28 17.03 12.53 -43.73
C GLU A 28 16.32 13.03 -42.44
N LEU A 29 15.30 13.87 -42.59
CA LEU A 29 14.51 14.35 -41.49
C LEU A 29 13.78 13.18 -40.75
N ILE A 30 13.20 12.28 -41.52
CA ILE A 30 12.53 11.08 -40.95
C ILE A 30 13.55 10.21 -40.19
N ARG A 31 14.72 9.96 -40.77
CA ARG A 31 15.79 9.20 -40.13
C ARG A 31 16.27 9.89 -38.83
N ALA A 32 16.45 11.20 -38.86
CA ALA A 32 16.84 11.96 -37.67
C ALA A 32 15.80 11.90 -36.57
N ARG A 33 14.51 12.01 -36.92
CA ARG A 33 13.42 11.86 -35.96
C ARG A 33 13.35 10.46 -35.34
N LEU A 34 13.49 9.40 -36.13
CA LEU A 34 13.54 8.03 -35.65
C LEU A 34 14.74 7.79 -34.71
N SER A 35 15.89 8.38 -35.07
CA SER A 35 17.08 8.29 -34.20
C SER A 35 16.87 9.00 -32.87
N GLU A 36 16.24 10.18 -32.89
CA GLU A 36 15.91 10.93 -31.69
C GLU A 36 14.92 10.15 -30.81
N GLU A 37 13.89 9.57 -31.43
CA GLU A 37 12.89 8.78 -30.69
C GLU A 37 13.50 7.52 -30.06
N ASN A 38 14.37 6.82 -30.81
CA ASN A 38 15.11 5.68 -30.27
C ASN A 38 16.03 6.08 -29.11
N ALA A 39 16.69 7.22 -29.20
CA ALA A 39 17.52 7.74 -28.12
C ALA A 39 16.67 8.07 -26.87
N LYS A 40 15.50 8.69 -27.04
CA LYS A 40 14.56 8.96 -25.95
C LYS A 40 14.04 7.68 -25.29
N LEU A 41 13.73 6.66 -26.07
CA LEU A 41 13.32 5.34 -25.56
C LEU A 41 14.46 4.69 -24.77
N SER A 42 15.69 4.77 -25.26
CA SER A 42 16.86 4.22 -24.56
C SER A 42 17.09 4.91 -23.22
N VAL A 43 16.98 6.25 -23.15
CA VAL A 43 17.06 6.99 -21.88
C VAL A 43 15.95 6.53 -20.94
N LYS A 44 14.71 6.45 -21.41
CA LYS A 44 13.58 6.00 -20.59
C LYS A 44 13.77 4.59 -20.02
N LEU A 45 14.30 3.67 -20.80
CA LEU A 45 14.62 2.32 -20.35
C LEU A 45 15.71 2.33 -19.27
N SER A 46 16.74 3.14 -19.45
CA SER A 46 17.82 3.31 -18.47
C SER A 46 17.30 3.90 -17.15
N ASP A 47 16.42 4.89 -17.21
CA ASP A 47 15.80 5.49 -16.03
C ASP A 47 14.93 4.46 -15.27
N GLN A 48 14.20 3.62 -16.00
CA GLN A 48 13.44 2.53 -15.38
C GLN A 48 14.36 1.49 -14.71
N GLU A 49 15.47 1.16 -15.33
CA GLU A 49 16.46 0.23 -14.74
C GLU A 49 17.07 0.81 -13.47
N VAL A 50 17.40 2.11 -13.46
CA VAL A 50 17.89 2.80 -12.25
C VAL A 50 16.82 2.75 -11.15
N SER A 51 15.57 3.06 -11.45
CA SER A 51 14.48 3.01 -10.48
C SER A 51 14.30 1.62 -9.86
N ILE A 52 14.36 0.56 -10.66
CA ILE A 52 14.30 -0.82 -10.18
C ILE A 52 15.49 -1.15 -9.27
N ARG A 53 16.69 -0.68 -9.61
CA ARG A 53 17.88 -0.90 -8.78
C ARG A 53 17.79 -0.15 -7.45
N GLU A 54 17.26 1.08 -7.46
CA GLU A 54 17.03 1.87 -6.24
C GLU A 54 15.98 1.19 -5.34
N GLU A 55 14.89 0.66 -5.90
CA GLU A 55 13.88 -0.11 -5.17
C GLU A 55 14.50 -1.36 -4.54
N ASN A 56 15.29 -2.12 -5.29
CA ASN A 56 15.99 -3.30 -4.77
C ASN A 56 16.95 -2.95 -3.63
N VAL A 57 17.64 -1.80 -3.68
CA VAL A 57 18.46 -1.31 -2.56
C VAL A 57 17.57 -0.94 -1.37
N GLY A 58 16.43 -0.29 -1.61
CA GLY A 58 15.44 0.01 -0.58
C GLY A 58 14.96 -1.24 0.16
N ASP A 59 14.74 -2.32 -0.56
CA ASP A 59 14.26 -3.61 -0.03
C ASP A 59 15.31 -4.34 0.84
N THR A 60 16.56 -3.93 0.79
CA THR A 60 17.56 -4.45 1.74
C THR A 60 17.35 -3.95 3.17
N TYR A 61 16.55 -2.89 3.36
CA TYR A 61 16.21 -2.32 4.67
C TYR A 61 14.76 -2.64 5.03
N ILE A 62 14.57 -3.66 5.86
CA ILE A 62 13.25 -4.02 6.34
C ILE A 62 12.82 -3.06 7.45
N ARG A 63 11.74 -2.34 7.23
CA ARG A 63 11.18 -1.35 8.17
C ARG A 63 9.73 -1.67 8.49
N SER A 64 9.36 -1.45 9.75
CA SER A 64 7.95 -1.54 10.14
C SER A 64 7.13 -0.44 9.47
N LYS A 65 5.97 -0.82 8.92
CA LYS A 65 4.96 0.11 8.38
C LYS A 65 4.03 0.66 9.48
N ILE A 66 4.12 0.12 10.70
CA ILE A 66 3.30 0.54 11.84
C ILE A 66 4.18 0.93 13.01
N ASN A 67 3.70 1.88 13.81
CA ASN A 67 4.29 2.20 15.10
C ASN A 67 3.77 1.20 16.13
N GLY A 68 4.67 0.51 16.83
CA GLY A 68 4.26 -0.52 17.78
C GLY A 68 5.41 -1.08 18.60
N ILE A 69 5.12 -2.14 19.31
CA ILE A 69 6.06 -2.88 20.14
C ILE A 69 6.34 -4.21 19.46
N VAL A 70 7.63 -4.57 19.39
CA VAL A 70 8.05 -5.89 18.91
C VAL A 70 7.73 -6.92 19.99
N ILE A 71 6.82 -7.84 19.69
CA ILE A 71 6.42 -8.91 20.63
C ILE A 71 7.13 -10.23 20.33
N SER A 72 7.62 -10.42 19.12
CA SER A 72 8.37 -11.61 18.72
C SER A 72 9.44 -11.24 17.71
N LYS A 73 10.60 -11.84 17.87
CA LYS A 73 11.74 -11.82 16.94
C LYS A 73 12.04 -13.27 16.56
N ALA A 74 11.83 -13.60 15.29
CA ALA A 74 11.96 -14.98 14.78
C ALA A 74 13.26 -15.21 14.00
N VAL A 75 14.19 -14.26 14.01
CA VAL A 75 15.45 -14.31 13.24
C VAL A 75 16.60 -13.74 14.03
N GLU A 76 17.78 -14.32 13.90
CA GLU A 76 19.02 -13.82 14.52
C GLU A 76 19.95 -13.16 13.48
N ALA A 77 20.83 -12.28 13.97
CA ALA A 77 21.81 -11.62 13.11
C ALA A 77 22.77 -12.65 12.50
N GLY A 78 22.93 -12.60 11.18
CA GLY A 78 23.74 -13.56 10.43
C GLY A 78 22.96 -14.78 9.90
N GLU A 79 21.69 -14.89 10.23
CA GLU A 79 20.82 -15.96 9.73
C GLU A 79 20.36 -15.69 8.29
N VAL A 80 20.31 -16.73 7.48
CA VAL A 80 19.79 -16.68 6.10
C VAL A 80 18.29 -16.92 6.13
N VAL A 81 17.52 -15.95 5.68
CA VAL A 81 16.06 -16.02 5.64
C VAL A 81 15.55 -16.23 4.22
N GLY A 82 14.54 -17.06 4.08
CA GLY A 82 13.86 -17.30 2.81
C GLY A 82 12.80 -16.24 2.50
N ASN A 83 12.35 -16.22 1.25
CA ASN A 83 11.24 -15.35 0.85
C ASN A 83 9.96 -15.69 1.64
N GLY A 84 9.29 -14.67 2.19
CA GLY A 84 8.09 -14.85 3.00
C GLY A 84 8.33 -15.27 4.45
N ALA A 85 9.58 -15.34 4.91
CA ALA A 85 9.89 -15.63 6.30
C ALA A 85 9.36 -14.54 7.23
N ARG A 86 8.79 -14.96 8.37
CA ARG A 86 8.38 -14.03 9.44
C ARG A 86 9.63 -13.63 10.22
N LEU A 87 9.96 -12.35 10.26
CA LEU A 87 11.14 -11.82 10.95
C LEU A 87 10.80 -11.26 12.32
N PHE A 88 9.79 -10.39 12.36
CA PHE A 88 9.32 -9.72 13.56
C PHE A 88 7.80 -9.72 13.60
N GLU A 89 7.27 -9.74 14.79
CA GLU A 89 5.85 -9.48 15.03
C GLU A 89 5.72 -8.20 15.85
N ILE A 90 4.98 -7.24 15.29
CA ILE A 90 4.84 -5.89 15.87
C ILE A 90 3.36 -5.62 16.06
N ILE A 91 2.99 -5.19 17.26
CA ILE A 91 1.62 -4.82 17.59
C ILE A 91 1.54 -3.35 17.99
N ASN A 92 0.44 -2.71 17.64
CA ASN A 92 0.12 -1.37 18.13
C ASN A 92 -0.79 -1.50 19.35
N LEU A 93 -0.27 -1.16 20.52
CA LEU A 93 -1.00 -1.24 21.77
C LEU A 93 -1.64 0.08 22.21
N LYS A 94 -1.62 1.14 21.39
CA LYS A 94 -2.29 2.40 21.73
C LYS A 94 -3.80 2.24 21.82
N ARG A 95 -4.35 1.31 21.05
CA ARG A 95 -5.74 0.86 21.10
C ARG A 95 -5.77 -0.62 21.30
N VAL A 96 -6.75 -1.07 22.04
CA VAL A 96 -7.02 -2.50 22.26
C VAL A 96 -8.45 -2.80 21.84
N ASP A 97 -8.59 -3.96 21.24
CA ASP A 97 -9.88 -4.55 20.92
C ASP A 97 -10.20 -5.61 21.97
N ILE A 98 -11.39 -5.52 22.53
CA ILE A 98 -11.87 -6.43 23.54
C ILE A 98 -13.00 -7.22 22.92
N ASP A 99 -12.85 -8.53 22.90
CA ASP A 99 -13.87 -9.46 22.44
C ASP A 99 -14.71 -9.89 23.61
N VAL A 100 -15.98 -9.51 23.61
CA VAL A 100 -16.96 -9.84 24.63
C VAL A 100 -17.98 -10.79 24.02
N LEU A 101 -18.29 -11.84 24.72
CA LEU A 101 -19.38 -12.76 24.35
C LEU A 101 -20.63 -12.41 25.17
N VAL A 102 -21.74 -12.23 24.47
CA VAL A 102 -23.01 -11.77 25.06
C VAL A 102 -24.14 -12.73 24.71
N ASP A 103 -24.99 -12.97 25.64
CA ASP A 103 -26.20 -13.78 25.43
C ASP A 103 -27.25 -13.03 24.58
N GLU A 104 -28.12 -13.75 23.91
CA GLU A 104 -29.19 -13.21 23.08
C GLU A 104 -30.09 -12.23 23.82
N GLU A 105 -30.38 -12.55 25.11
CA GLU A 105 -31.27 -11.76 25.97
C GLU A 105 -30.74 -10.31 26.16
N ASP A 106 -29.43 -10.14 26.21
CA ASP A 106 -28.78 -8.82 26.39
C ASP A 106 -28.55 -8.02 25.12
N LEU A 107 -28.68 -8.64 23.94
CA LEU A 107 -28.44 -7.97 22.64
C LEU A 107 -29.30 -6.73 22.45
N SER A 108 -30.53 -6.73 22.94
CA SER A 108 -31.45 -5.59 22.78
C SER A 108 -30.94 -4.32 23.47
N ARG A 109 -30.07 -4.47 24.46
CA ARG A 109 -29.48 -3.40 25.27
C ARG A 109 -28.14 -2.90 24.68
N ILE A 110 -27.56 -3.66 23.76
CA ILE A 110 -26.24 -3.39 23.19
C ILE A 110 -26.39 -2.65 21.87
N LYS A 111 -25.82 -1.46 21.79
CA LYS A 111 -25.81 -0.64 20.58
C LYS A 111 -24.40 -0.18 20.27
N VAL A 112 -24.07 -0.14 18.99
CA VAL A 112 -22.81 0.43 18.52
C VAL A 112 -22.71 1.90 18.94
N GLY A 113 -21.54 2.30 19.43
CA GLY A 113 -21.26 3.66 19.88
C GLY A 113 -21.58 3.91 21.37
N VAL A 114 -22.11 2.92 22.08
CA VAL A 114 -22.34 3.06 23.54
C VAL A 114 -21.01 2.83 24.27
N ASP A 115 -20.78 3.69 25.26
CA ASP A 115 -19.62 3.56 26.14
C ASP A 115 -19.83 2.45 27.15
N VAL A 116 -18.77 1.72 27.42
CA VAL A 116 -18.73 0.64 28.40
C VAL A 116 -17.56 0.84 29.35
N VAL A 117 -17.74 0.41 30.59
CA VAL A 117 -16.65 0.36 31.56
C VAL A 117 -16.18 -1.07 31.73
N PHE A 118 -14.88 -1.27 31.76
CA PHE A 118 -14.33 -2.59 32.02
C PHE A 118 -13.22 -2.56 33.06
N THR A 119 -13.00 -3.68 33.67
CA THR A 119 -11.95 -3.91 34.67
C THR A 119 -11.13 -5.13 34.26
N SER A 120 -9.86 -5.14 34.66
CA SER A 120 -9.00 -6.31 34.48
C SER A 120 -8.53 -6.83 35.85
N PRO A 121 -8.42 -8.13 36.04
CA PRO A 121 -7.82 -8.71 37.26
C PRO A 121 -6.41 -8.23 37.53
N SER A 122 -5.67 -7.83 36.46
CA SER A 122 -4.33 -7.27 36.61
C SER A 122 -4.33 -5.84 37.18
N PHE A 123 -5.48 -5.14 37.14
CA PHE A 123 -5.67 -3.77 37.62
C PHE A 123 -7.02 -3.65 38.34
N PRO A 124 -7.18 -4.30 39.52
CA PRO A 124 -8.49 -4.48 40.17
C PRO A 124 -9.14 -3.18 40.63
N ASN A 125 -8.33 -2.16 40.90
CA ASN A 125 -8.79 -0.84 41.40
C ASN A 125 -8.96 0.20 40.29
N GLU A 126 -8.79 -0.19 39.03
CA GLU A 126 -8.86 0.72 37.89
C GLU A 126 -10.03 0.36 36.99
N ARG A 127 -10.69 1.40 36.51
CA ARG A 127 -11.75 1.30 35.53
C ARG A 127 -11.26 1.88 34.22
N PHE A 128 -11.42 1.14 33.18
CA PHE A 128 -11.11 1.56 31.81
C PHE A 128 -12.42 1.81 31.08
N VAL A 129 -12.40 2.76 30.15
CA VAL A 129 -13.56 3.08 29.33
C VAL A 129 -13.26 2.64 27.89
N GLY A 130 -14.24 2.04 27.27
CA GLY A 130 -14.23 1.69 25.87
C GLY A 130 -15.58 2.00 25.22
N SER A 131 -15.67 1.87 23.93
CA SER A 131 -16.92 2.03 23.19
C SER A 131 -17.20 0.78 22.34
N ILE A 132 -18.46 0.42 22.22
CA ILE A 132 -18.90 -0.70 21.39
C ILE A 132 -18.71 -0.27 19.93
N ASN A 133 -17.80 -0.94 19.25
CA ASN A 133 -17.49 -0.67 17.84
C ASN A 133 -18.33 -1.53 16.88
N ARG A 134 -18.56 -2.77 17.24
CA ARG A 134 -19.27 -3.72 16.39
C ARG A 134 -19.97 -4.80 17.21
N VAL A 135 -21.14 -5.19 16.78
CA VAL A 135 -21.90 -6.35 17.27
C VAL A 135 -21.99 -7.35 16.13
N ALA A 136 -21.69 -8.61 16.37
CA ALA A 136 -21.79 -9.64 15.34
C ALA A 136 -23.27 -9.91 15.00
N TRP A 137 -23.52 -10.16 13.71
CA TRP A 137 -24.87 -10.49 13.22
C TRP A 137 -25.27 -11.96 13.39
N SER A 138 -24.34 -12.80 13.83
CA SER A 138 -24.56 -14.23 14.05
C SER A 138 -23.93 -14.67 15.35
N ALA A 139 -24.60 -15.58 16.04
CA ALA A 139 -24.04 -16.23 17.20
C ALA A 139 -22.89 -17.17 16.82
N ASN A 140 -21.97 -17.35 17.73
CA ASN A 140 -20.96 -18.39 17.62
C ASN A 140 -21.62 -19.77 17.76
N PRO A 141 -21.52 -20.67 16.75
CA PRO A 141 -22.21 -21.96 16.77
C PRO A 141 -21.76 -22.91 17.87
N GLN A 142 -20.62 -22.65 18.51
CA GLN A 142 -20.09 -23.48 19.57
C GLN A 142 -20.72 -23.19 20.93
N ASN A 143 -21.13 -21.96 21.20
CA ASN A 143 -21.62 -21.54 22.53
C ASN A 143 -22.94 -20.74 22.48
N GLY A 144 -23.48 -20.44 21.30
CA GLY A 144 -24.71 -19.67 21.12
C GLY A 144 -24.62 -18.18 21.46
N MET A 145 -23.44 -17.69 21.84
CA MET A 145 -23.23 -16.30 22.23
C MET A 145 -22.88 -15.41 21.04
N PHE A 146 -23.20 -14.13 21.14
CA PHE A 146 -22.90 -13.14 20.13
C PHE A 146 -21.61 -12.39 20.45
N PRO A 147 -20.61 -12.39 19.54
CA PRO A 147 -19.41 -11.59 19.71
C PRO A 147 -19.71 -10.09 19.60
N VAL A 148 -19.29 -9.35 20.61
CA VAL A 148 -19.32 -7.88 20.66
C VAL A 148 -17.89 -7.37 20.77
N PHE A 149 -17.54 -6.43 19.93
CA PHE A 149 -16.20 -5.87 19.86
C PHE A 149 -16.18 -4.46 20.46
N VAL A 150 -15.39 -4.29 21.49
CA VAL A 150 -15.24 -3.02 22.19
C VAL A 150 -13.86 -2.46 21.91
N HIS A 151 -13.81 -1.21 21.48
CA HIS A 151 -12.58 -0.43 21.30
C HIS A 151 -12.28 0.35 22.56
N ALA A 152 -11.02 0.30 23.02
CA ALA A 152 -10.57 1.10 24.12
C ALA A 152 -9.19 1.72 23.84
N GLU A 153 -9.01 2.96 24.26
CA GLU A 153 -7.68 3.59 24.28
C GLU A 153 -6.87 3.00 25.44
N ASN A 154 -5.58 2.85 25.21
CA ASN A 154 -4.65 2.25 26.19
C ASN A 154 -3.53 3.22 26.57
N PRO A 155 -3.84 4.29 27.32
CA PRO A 155 -2.83 5.24 27.75
C PRO A 155 -1.81 4.56 28.66
N GLY A 156 -0.54 4.79 28.36
CA GLY A 156 0.56 4.16 29.09
C GLY A 156 0.80 2.69 28.75
N LEU A 157 0.14 2.12 27.72
CA LEU A 157 0.34 0.77 27.19
C LEU A 157 0.22 -0.32 28.26
N ARG A 158 -0.72 -0.17 29.19
CA ARG A 158 -0.91 -1.03 30.36
C ARG A 158 -1.68 -2.30 30.04
N LEU A 159 -2.65 -2.20 29.16
CA LEU A 159 -3.40 -3.36 28.67
C LEU A 159 -2.54 -4.10 27.62
N ARG A 160 -2.55 -5.42 27.70
CA ARG A 160 -1.79 -6.29 26.82
C ARG A 160 -2.71 -7.32 26.17
N SER A 161 -2.33 -7.76 24.98
CA SER A 161 -3.03 -8.86 24.31
C SER A 161 -3.07 -10.12 25.20
N GLY A 162 -4.20 -10.79 25.23
CA GLY A 162 -4.42 -12.00 26.06
C GLY A 162 -4.84 -11.72 27.51
N MET A 163 -4.99 -10.46 27.92
CA MET A 163 -5.55 -10.15 29.25
C MET A 163 -7.06 -10.40 29.27
N SER A 164 -7.52 -10.99 30.37
CA SER A 164 -8.96 -11.12 30.65
C SER A 164 -9.52 -9.81 31.20
N VAL A 165 -10.74 -9.48 30.79
CA VAL A 165 -11.45 -8.29 31.26
C VAL A 165 -12.91 -8.65 31.61
N LYS A 166 -13.51 -7.87 32.51
CA LYS A 166 -14.95 -7.88 32.77
C LYS A 166 -15.54 -6.58 32.32
N VAL A 167 -16.51 -6.63 31.42
CA VAL A 167 -17.16 -5.45 30.82
C VAL A 167 -18.51 -5.24 31.51
N TYR A 168 -18.80 -3.97 31.80
CA TYR A 168 -20.04 -3.52 32.39
C TYR A 168 -20.69 -2.51 31.47
N LEU A 169 -21.95 -2.70 31.14
CA LEU A 169 -22.74 -1.71 30.42
C LEU A 169 -22.98 -0.52 31.38
N THR A 170 -22.71 0.66 30.87
CA THR A 170 -23.06 1.92 31.57
C THR A 170 -24.54 2.19 31.27
N GLU A 171 -25.39 2.27 32.29
CA GLU A 171 -26.80 2.66 32.17
C GLU A 171 -26.96 4.11 31.67
#